data_73e4440d8a099f6509e035ed6c2e7512
#
_entry.id   73e4440d8a099f6509e035ed6c2e7512
#
_cell.length_a   1.000
_cell.length_b   1.000
_cell.length_c   1.000
_cell.angle_alpha   90.00
_cell.angle_beta   90.00
_cell.angle_gamma   90.00
#
_symmetry.space_group_name_H-M   'P 1'
#
loop_
_entity.id
_entity.type
_entity.pdbx_description
1 polymer ?
#
loop_
_entity_poly.entity_id
_entity_poly.type
_entity_poly.pdbx_seq_one_letter_code
_entity_poly.pdbx_strand_id
1 'polypeptide(L)'
;MTREMWEEHARWWVDGFTDGVDPEYTEQIIPMATAELAGAERVLDVGCGEGQIARVAVEGGSHVVGVDPTWGCLEVAARRGGGPAYARAAAASLPFADRSFDAVVACLVFEHIDDVDAAIAEVARVTEVGGRFCLFLNHPILQAPGSVWVDDHLVDPPEQYWRLGPYLDEVETVEEVELGVHVRFLHRPLSRYVNALAANGLAIEHMAEPAPPPGFLARAPGYAASAAFPRLLLLRSRRTA
;
A
#
# COMPACT_ATOMS: atom_id res chain seq x y z
N MET A 1 -4.01 6.21 -18.21
CA MET A 1 -2.60 5.72 -18.18
C MET A 1 -2.37 4.76 -17.01
N THR A 2 -2.48 5.15 -15.75
CA THR A 2 -2.23 4.25 -14.59
C THR A 2 -3.14 3.02 -14.57
N ARG A 3 -4.46 3.18 -14.76
CA ARG A 3 -5.39 2.05 -14.81
C ARG A 3 -5.09 1.07 -15.95
N GLU A 4 -4.73 1.57 -17.12
CA GLU A 4 -4.44 0.73 -18.29
C GLU A 4 -3.19 -0.11 -18.06
N MET A 5 -2.14 0.44 -17.43
CA MET A 5 -0.94 -0.31 -17.05
C MET A 5 -1.26 -1.43 -16.06
N TRP A 6 -2.06 -1.14 -15.01
CA TRP A 6 -2.48 -2.17 -14.06
C TRP A 6 -3.41 -3.22 -14.69
N GLU A 7 -4.28 -2.84 -15.63
CA GLU A 7 -5.09 -3.81 -16.38
C GLU A 7 -4.22 -4.76 -17.21
N GLU A 8 -3.16 -4.25 -17.85
CA GLU A 8 -2.19 -5.03 -18.63
C GLU A 8 -1.37 -5.98 -17.74
N HIS A 9 -1.00 -5.54 -16.53
CA HIS A 9 -0.12 -6.26 -15.62
C HIS A 9 -0.84 -6.96 -14.46
N ALA A 10 -2.18 -7.01 -14.47
CA ALA A 10 -2.97 -7.64 -13.41
C ALA A 10 -2.54 -9.08 -13.12
N ARG A 11 -2.24 -9.86 -14.16
CA ARG A 11 -1.81 -11.25 -14.02
C ARG A 11 -0.41 -11.36 -13.37
N TRP A 12 0.51 -10.51 -13.75
CA TRP A 12 1.83 -10.44 -13.14
C TRP A 12 1.73 -10.20 -11.62
N TRP A 13 0.89 -9.23 -11.22
CA TRP A 13 0.63 -8.96 -9.81
C TRP A 13 0.05 -10.18 -9.09
N VAL A 14 -0.99 -10.79 -9.64
CA VAL A 14 -1.65 -11.96 -9.06
C VAL A 14 -0.68 -13.13 -8.89
N ASP A 15 0.11 -13.43 -9.92
CA ASP A 15 1.01 -14.59 -9.92
C ASP A 15 2.25 -14.37 -9.04
N GLY A 16 2.72 -13.13 -8.88
CA GLY A 16 3.97 -12.79 -8.18
C GLY A 16 3.81 -12.41 -6.71
N PHE A 17 2.67 -11.87 -6.29
CA PHE A 17 2.54 -11.23 -4.97
C PHE A 17 1.42 -11.80 -4.08
N THR A 18 0.66 -12.75 -4.57
CA THR A 18 -0.51 -13.26 -3.84
C THR A 18 -0.41 -14.78 -3.59
N ASP A 19 -1.37 -15.35 -2.84
CA ASP A 19 -1.42 -16.78 -2.49
C ASP A 19 -0.15 -17.32 -1.79
N GLY A 20 0.50 -16.50 -0.98
CA GLY A 20 1.67 -16.91 -0.22
C GLY A 20 2.98 -16.89 -1.01
N VAL A 21 2.97 -16.39 -2.24
CA VAL A 21 4.18 -16.30 -3.08
C VAL A 21 5.14 -15.26 -2.52
N ASP A 22 4.66 -14.10 -2.09
CA ASP A 22 5.50 -13.01 -1.59
C ASP A 22 5.68 -13.07 -0.07
N PRO A 23 6.93 -13.22 0.42
CA PRO A 23 7.23 -13.20 1.86
C PRO A 23 6.94 -11.86 2.53
N GLU A 24 7.03 -10.73 1.84
CA GLU A 24 6.71 -9.42 2.40
C GLU A 24 5.22 -9.35 2.78
N TYR A 25 4.36 -9.93 1.95
CA TYR A 25 2.94 -10.09 2.29
C TYR A 25 2.72 -11.10 3.42
N THR A 26 3.27 -12.29 3.32
CA THR A 26 2.95 -13.38 4.26
C THR A 26 3.55 -13.18 5.64
N GLU A 27 4.76 -12.65 5.73
CA GLU A 27 5.48 -12.52 7.01
C GLU A 27 5.29 -11.15 7.67
N GLN A 28 4.82 -10.13 6.91
CA GLN A 28 4.77 -8.76 7.42
C GLN A 28 3.40 -8.10 7.19
N ILE A 29 2.98 -7.89 5.93
CA ILE A 29 1.78 -7.10 5.61
C ILE A 29 0.52 -7.75 6.14
N ILE A 30 0.30 -9.04 5.87
CA ILE A 30 -0.90 -9.77 6.31
C ILE A 30 -1.01 -9.82 7.85
N PRO A 31 0.04 -10.18 8.62
CA PRO A 31 -0.02 -10.12 10.08
C PRO A 31 -0.33 -8.71 10.61
N MET A 32 0.26 -7.67 10.03
CA MET A 32 0.00 -6.29 10.43
C MET A 32 -1.44 -5.88 10.10
N ALA A 33 -1.92 -6.16 8.89
CA ALA A 33 -3.30 -5.87 8.48
C ALA A 33 -4.31 -6.61 9.36
N THR A 34 -4.05 -7.88 9.70
CA THR A 34 -4.88 -8.66 10.64
C THR A 34 -4.99 -7.96 12.00
N ALA A 35 -3.87 -7.51 12.55
CA ALA A 35 -3.84 -6.81 13.84
C ALA A 35 -4.56 -5.46 13.77
N GLU A 36 -4.32 -4.69 12.71
CA GLU A 36 -4.90 -3.36 12.53
C GLU A 36 -6.40 -3.40 12.23
N LEU A 37 -6.91 -4.45 11.60
CA LEU A 37 -8.34 -4.60 11.27
C LEU A 37 -9.11 -5.38 12.35
N ALA A 38 -8.44 -5.91 13.38
CA ALA A 38 -9.09 -6.67 14.42
C ALA A 38 -10.23 -5.90 15.11
N GLY A 39 -11.39 -6.54 15.23
CA GLY A 39 -12.60 -5.98 15.85
C GLY A 39 -13.34 -4.95 14.99
N ALA A 40 -12.95 -4.71 13.73
CA ALA A 40 -13.76 -3.93 12.81
C ALA A 40 -14.98 -4.75 12.35
N GLU A 41 -16.12 -4.07 12.22
CA GLU A 41 -17.36 -4.72 11.76
C GLU A 41 -17.56 -4.55 10.24
N ARG A 42 -17.25 -3.36 9.72
CA ARG A 42 -17.44 -2.99 8.31
C ARG A 42 -16.15 -2.42 7.74
N VAL A 43 -15.48 -3.21 6.94
CA VAL A 43 -14.19 -2.86 6.35
C VAL A 43 -14.32 -2.52 4.87
N LEU A 44 -13.69 -1.43 4.45
CA LEU A 44 -13.44 -1.10 3.04
C LEU A 44 -11.96 -1.35 2.74
N ASP A 45 -11.69 -2.15 1.71
CA ASP A 45 -10.35 -2.35 1.14
C ASP A 45 -10.24 -1.55 -0.16
N VAL A 46 -9.46 -0.47 -0.14
CA VAL A 46 -9.28 0.48 -1.25
C VAL A 46 -8.06 0.10 -2.07
N GLY A 47 -8.27 -0.20 -3.35
CA GLY A 47 -7.24 -0.79 -4.21
C GLY A 47 -7.02 -2.26 -3.85
N CYS A 48 -8.11 -2.99 -3.65
CA CYS A 48 -8.08 -4.35 -3.11
C CYS A 48 -7.37 -5.38 -4.00
N GLY A 49 -7.07 -5.04 -5.25
CA GLY A 49 -6.50 -5.97 -6.22
C GLY A 49 -7.34 -7.24 -6.35
N GLU A 50 -6.73 -8.39 -6.12
CA GLU A 50 -7.40 -9.69 -6.12
C GLU A 50 -8.02 -10.07 -4.75
N GLY A 51 -8.08 -9.12 -3.81
CA GLY A 51 -8.83 -9.26 -2.55
C GLY A 51 -8.07 -9.95 -1.40
N GLN A 52 -6.73 -9.99 -1.41
CA GLN A 52 -5.95 -10.67 -0.38
C GLN A 52 -6.20 -10.08 1.01
N ILE A 53 -6.12 -8.77 1.16
CA ILE A 53 -6.38 -8.09 2.44
C ILE A 53 -7.88 -8.14 2.80
N ALA A 54 -8.76 -7.99 1.81
CA ALA A 54 -10.20 -8.11 2.01
C ALA A 54 -10.58 -9.48 2.62
N ARG A 55 -9.99 -10.58 2.12
CA ARG A 55 -10.24 -11.93 2.68
C ARG A 55 -9.73 -12.06 4.11
N VAL A 56 -8.55 -11.53 4.41
CA VAL A 56 -8.01 -11.49 5.78
C VAL A 56 -8.97 -10.80 6.76
N ALA A 57 -9.58 -9.69 6.34
CA ALA A 57 -10.55 -8.99 7.18
C ALA A 57 -11.85 -9.80 7.38
N VAL A 58 -12.31 -10.55 6.37
CA VAL A 58 -13.45 -11.49 6.52
C VAL A 58 -13.13 -12.61 7.49
N GLU A 59 -11.93 -13.19 7.41
CA GLU A 59 -11.47 -14.21 8.38
C GLU A 59 -11.45 -13.67 9.81
N GLY A 60 -11.18 -12.37 9.99
CA GLY A 60 -11.30 -11.64 11.25
C GLY A 60 -12.74 -11.38 11.72
N GLY A 61 -13.75 -11.75 10.93
CA GLY A 61 -15.18 -11.61 11.25
C GLY A 61 -15.86 -10.35 10.71
N SER A 62 -15.19 -9.56 9.88
CA SER A 62 -15.73 -8.32 9.32
C SER A 62 -16.64 -8.56 8.10
N HIS A 63 -17.59 -7.65 7.89
CA HIS A 63 -18.24 -7.47 6.58
C HIS A 63 -17.36 -6.59 5.70
N VAL A 64 -16.92 -7.10 4.57
CA VAL A 64 -15.89 -6.45 3.75
C VAL A 64 -16.38 -6.14 2.35
N VAL A 65 -16.06 -4.93 1.90
CA VAL A 65 -16.15 -4.54 0.49
C VAL A 65 -14.76 -4.16 0.00
N GLY A 66 -14.33 -4.74 -1.12
CA GLY A 66 -13.11 -4.35 -1.82
C GLY A 66 -13.45 -3.51 -3.05
N VAL A 67 -12.67 -2.47 -3.32
CA VAL A 67 -12.77 -1.68 -4.55
C VAL A 67 -11.43 -1.59 -5.26
N ASP A 68 -11.47 -1.74 -6.58
CA ASP A 68 -10.30 -1.59 -7.44
C ASP A 68 -10.72 -1.05 -8.82
N PRO A 69 -9.95 -0.20 -9.48
CA PRO A 69 -10.25 0.23 -10.84
C PRO A 69 -9.95 -0.85 -11.91
N THR A 70 -9.15 -1.88 -11.55
CA THR A 70 -8.63 -2.91 -12.47
C THR A 70 -9.58 -4.09 -12.56
N TRP A 71 -10.19 -4.29 -13.72
CA TRP A 71 -11.16 -5.37 -13.91
C TRP A 71 -10.53 -6.76 -13.80
N GLY A 72 -9.33 -6.94 -14.38
CA GLY A 72 -8.59 -8.20 -14.32
C GLY A 72 -8.34 -8.70 -12.90
N CYS A 73 -8.01 -7.81 -11.96
CA CYS A 73 -7.85 -8.14 -10.55
C CYS A 73 -9.18 -8.53 -9.90
N LEU A 74 -10.25 -7.75 -10.13
CA LEU A 74 -11.57 -8.02 -9.55
C LEU A 74 -12.18 -9.34 -10.04
N GLU A 75 -11.94 -9.74 -11.29
CA GLU A 75 -12.35 -11.07 -11.78
C GLU A 75 -11.67 -12.19 -11.01
N VAL A 76 -10.38 -12.04 -10.68
CA VAL A 76 -9.66 -13.01 -9.85
C VAL A 76 -10.23 -13.00 -8.44
N ALA A 77 -10.42 -11.83 -7.84
CA ALA A 77 -11.00 -11.68 -6.50
C ALA A 77 -12.36 -12.39 -6.39
N ALA A 78 -13.25 -12.15 -7.36
CA ALA A 78 -14.56 -12.80 -7.41
C ALA A 78 -14.48 -14.34 -7.54
N ARG A 79 -13.55 -14.85 -8.36
CA ARG A 79 -13.33 -16.30 -8.51
C ARG A 79 -12.76 -16.96 -7.26
N ARG A 80 -11.87 -16.27 -6.55
CA ARG A 80 -11.29 -16.75 -5.28
C ARG A 80 -12.34 -16.79 -4.17
N GLY A 81 -13.35 -15.94 -4.24
CA GLY A 81 -14.42 -15.90 -3.25
C GLY A 81 -13.91 -15.48 -1.86
N GLY A 82 -14.29 -16.25 -0.83
CA GLY A 82 -13.80 -16.01 0.54
C GLY A 82 -14.60 -14.96 1.34
N GLY A 83 -15.77 -14.51 0.80
CA GLY A 83 -16.75 -13.70 1.52
C GLY A 83 -16.80 -12.20 1.23
N PRO A 84 -15.73 -11.49 0.78
CA PRO A 84 -15.86 -10.08 0.46
C PRO A 84 -16.80 -9.84 -0.73
N ALA A 85 -17.49 -8.69 -0.73
CA ALA A 85 -18.09 -8.13 -1.94
C ALA A 85 -17.06 -7.25 -2.66
N TYR A 86 -17.16 -7.18 -4.01
CA TYR A 86 -16.23 -6.37 -4.79
C TYR A 86 -16.97 -5.41 -5.72
N ALA A 87 -16.43 -4.21 -5.88
CA ALA A 87 -16.96 -3.21 -6.80
C ALA A 87 -15.82 -2.52 -7.57
N ARG A 88 -16.10 -2.13 -8.82
CA ARG A 88 -15.14 -1.37 -9.61
C ARG A 88 -15.25 0.11 -9.29
N ALA A 89 -14.23 0.70 -8.67
CA ALA A 89 -14.18 2.12 -8.35
C ALA A 89 -12.75 2.63 -8.24
N ALA A 90 -12.56 3.93 -8.44
CA ALA A 90 -11.31 4.62 -8.14
C ALA A 90 -11.38 5.17 -6.71
N ALA A 91 -10.22 5.24 -6.02
CA ALA A 91 -10.13 5.74 -4.65
C ALA A 91 -10.61 7.21 -4.51
N ALA A 92 -10.45 8.02 -5.56
CA ALA A 92 -10.89 9.42 -5.59
C ALA A 92 -12.40 9.59 -5.85
N SER A 93 -13.17 8.49 -5.98
CA SER A 93 -14.63 8.53 -6.20
C SER A 93 -15.26 7.21 -5.74
N LEU A 94 -15.44 7.08 -4.43
CA LEU A 94 -15.95 5.88 -3.80
C LEU A 94 -17.49 5.83 -3.85
N PRO A 95 -18.11 4.73 -4.34
CA PRO A 95 -19.55 4.64 -4.55
C PRO A 95 -20.31 4.28 -3.26
N PHE A 96 -19.93 4.87 -2.14
CA PHE A 96 -20.52 4.59 -0.83
C PHE A 96 -21.03 5.88 -0.18
N ALA A 97 -22.02 5.74 0.69
CA ALA A 97 -22.51 6.83 1.51
C ALA A 97 -21.43 7.26 2.54
N ASP A 98 -21.59 8.47 3.06
CA ASP A 98 -20.73 8.96 4.15
C ASP A 98 -20.83 8.04 5.36
N ARG A 99 -19.71 7.84 6.06
CA ARG A 99 -19.66 7.10 7.33
C ARG A 99 -20.19 5.67 7.23
N SER A 100 -19.86 4.97 6.14
CA SER A 100 -20.32 3.59 5.88
C SER A 100 -19.45 2.53 6.52
N PHE A 101 -18.20 2.87 6.88
CA PHE A 101 -17.19 1.91 7.35
C PHE A 101 -16.56 2.34 8.66
N ASP A 102 -16.35 1.41 9.58
CA ASP A 102 -15.62 1.65 10.83
C ASP A 102 -14.10 1.41 10.69
N ALA A 103 -13.69 0.73 9.61
CA ALA A 103 -12.29 0.66 9.19
C ALA A 103 -12.15 0.74 7.67
N VAL A 104 -11.12 1.45 7.22
CA VAL A 104 -10.68 1.48 5.83
C VAL A 104 -9.23 1.05 5.78
N VAL A 105 -8.85 0.25 4.80
CA VAL A 105 -7.47 -0.13 4.54
C VAL A 105 -7.12 0.19 3.09
N ALA A 106 -5.89 0.62 2.85
CA ALA A 106 -5.28 0.69 1.52
C ALA A 106 -3.85 0.17 1.64
N CYS A 107 -3.51 -0.81 0.81
CA CYS A 107 -2.23 -1.49 0.89
C CYS A 107 -1.46 -1.40 -0.41
N LEU A 108 -0.36 -0.62 -0.42
CA LEU A 108 0.53 -0.40 -1.57
C LEU A 108 -0.21 0.12 -2.82
N VAL A 109 -1.08 1.13 -2.62
CA VAL A 109 -1.97 1.68 -3.65
C VAL A 109 -1.74 3.17 -3.87
N PHE A 110 -1.51 3.93 -2.79
CA PHE A 110 -1.50 5.39 -2.84
C PHE A 110 -0.33 5.96 -3.63
N GLU A 111 0.74 5.23 -3.78
CA GLU A 111 1.86 5.51 -4.70
C GLU A 111 1.50 5.41 -6.18
N HIS A 112 0.29 4.93 -6.50
CA HIS A 112 -0.22 4.81 -7.88
C HIS A 112 -1.39 5.74 -8.18
N ILE A 113 -1.89 6.49 -7.18
CA ILE A 113 -3.04 7.39 -7.30
C ILE A 113 -2.59 8.80 -7.68
N ASP A 114 -3.13 9.34 -8.78
CA ASP A 114 -2.82 10.70 -9.25
C ASP A 114 -3.26 11.77 -8.25
N ASP A 115 -4.52 11.76 -7.85
CA ASP A 115 -5.10 12.73 -6.92
C ASP A 115 -5.19 12.14 -5.51
N VAL A 116 -4.09 12.25 -4.78
CA VAL A 116 -3.98 11.76 -3.40
C VAL A 116 -4.92 12.52 -2.45
N ASP A 117 -5.18 13.81 -2.71
CA ASP A 117 -6.06 14.62 -1.86
C ASP A 117 -7.51 14.17 -2.01
N ALA A 118 -7.99 14.00 -3.23
CA ALA A 118 -9.33 13.48 -3.48
C ALA A 118 -9.50 12.07 -2.90
N ALA A 119 -8.49 11.20 -3.04
CA ALA A 119 -8.55 9.85 -2.49
C ALA A 119 -8.62 9.86 -0.95
N ILE A 120 -7.80 10.66 -0.28
CA ILE A 120 -7.83 10.79 1.20
C ILE A 120 -9.14 11.44 1.66
N ALA A 121 -9.66 12.43 0.94
CA ALA A 121 -10.95 13.04 1.24
C ALA A 121 -12.11 12.03 1.15
N GLU A 122 -12.12 11.18 0.12
CA GLU A 122 -13.12 10.12 -0.04
C GLU A 122 -12.99 9.05 1.07
N VAL A 123 -11.76 8.62 1.39
CA VAL A 123 -11.53 7.72 2.53
C VAL A 123 -12.06 8.33 3.83
N ALA A 124 -11.74 9.59 4.10
CA ALA A 124 -12.27 10.29 5.27
C ALA A 124 -13.81 10.37 5.25
N ARG A 125 -14.41 10.69 4.10
CA ARG A 125 -15.87 10.80 3.95
C ARG A 125 -16.58 9.48 4.29
N VAL A 126 -16.08 8.35 3.77
CA VAL A 126 -16.73 7.04 3.97
C VAL A 126 -16.41 6.40 5.31
N THR A 127 -15.35 6.83 6.00
CA THR A 127 -15.00 6.36 7.34
C THR A 127 -15.92 7.03 8.36
N GLU A 128 -16.48 6.31 9.31
CA GLU A 128 -17.27 6.89 10.41
C GLU A 128 -16.40 7.65 11.42
N VAL A 129 -17.00 8.55 12.19
CA VAL A 129 -16.30 9.24 13.27
C VAL A 129 -15.87 8.22 14.34
N GLY A 130 -14.59 8.25 14.71
CA GLY A 130 -13.99 7.23 15.56
C GLY A 130 -13.50 6.00 14.80
N GLY A 131 -13.84 5.86 13.52
CA GLY A 131 -13.32 4.82 12.63
C GLY A 131 -11.85 5.05 12.28
N ARG A 132 -11.20 4.03 11.75
CA ARG A 132 -9.76 4.04 11.45
C ARG A 132 -9.47 3.93 9.96
N PHE A 133 -8.36 4.52 9.54
CA PHE A 133 -7.76 4.31 8.24
C PHE A 133 -6.34 3.76 8.40
N CYS A 134 -6.08 2.59 7.83
CA CYS A 134 -4.79 1.90 7.82
C CYS A 134 -4.18 2.04 6.43
N LEU A 135 -3.18 2.89 6.30
CA LEU A 135 -2.49 3.17 5.04
C LEU A 135 -1.11 2.50 5.06
N PHE A 136 -0.95 1.48 4.23
CA PHE A 136 0.33 0.83 3.96
C PHE A 136 0.92 1.40 2.68
N LEU A 137 2.17 1.79 2.71
CA LEU A 137 2.92 2.37 1.60
C LEU A 137 4.29 1.69 1.46
N ASN A 138 4.78 1.58 0.23
CA ASN A 138 6.22 1.52 0.06
C ASN A 138 6.84 2.76 0.70
N HIS A 139 7.87 2.57 1.53
CA HIS A 139 8.39 3.68 2.32
C HIS A 139 8.94 4.80 1.41
N PRO A 140 8.51 6.07 1.57
CA PRO A 140 8.90 7.15 0.68
C PRO A 140 10.42 7.36 0.58
N ILE A 141 11.18 7.01 1.61
CA ILE A 141 12.65 7.13 1.60
C ILE A 141 13.31 6.19 0.58
N LEU A 142 12.72 5.02 0.32
CA LEU A 142 13.19 4.07 -0.69
C LEU A 142 12.63 4.40 -2.07
N GLN A 143 11.41 4.95 -2.13
CA GLN A 143 10.73 5.32 -3.37
C GLN A 143 11.19 6.66 -3.95
N ALA A 144 12.05 7.42 -3.26
CA ALA A 144 12.60 8.66 -3.82
C ALA A 144 13.44 8.34 -5.08
N PRO A 145 13.11 8.91 -6.25
CA PRO A 145 13.75 8.57 -7.52
C PRO A 145 15.26 8.74 -7.47
N GLY A 146 16.02 7.74 -7.96
CA GLY A 146 17.47 7.74 -7.93
C GLY A 146 18.09 7.41 -6.56
N SER A 147 17.27 7.04 -5.58
CA SER A 147 17.78 6.46 -4.32
C SER A 147 18.36 5.07 -4.59
N VAL A 148 19.50 4.79 -4.00
CA VAL A 148 20.21 3.52 -4.25
C VAL A 148 21.16 3.19 -3.09
N TRP A 149 21.32 1.90 -2.83
CA TRP A 149 22.40 1.39 -2.00
C TRP A 149 23.73 1.52 -2.75
N VAL A 150 24.72 2.15 -2.10
CA VAL A 150 26.07 2.31 -2.65
C VAL A 150 27.04 1.47 -1.83
N ASP A 151 27.83 0.68 -2.53
CA ASP A 151 28.96 -0.04 -1.99
C ASP A 151 30.23 0.55 -2.60
N ASP A 152 30.82 1.53 -1.87
CA ASP A 152 31.94 2.32 -2.35
C ASP A 152 33.29 1.72 -1.92
N HIS A 153 33.90 0.98 -2.85
CA HIS A 153 35.21 0.38 -2.68
C HIS A 153 36.36 1.30 -3.09
N LEU A 154 36.07 2.53 -3.54
CA LEU A 154 37.09 3.49 -3.96
C LEU A 154 37.65 4.31 -2.79
N VAL A 155 36.96 4.30 -1.65
CA VAL A 155 37.40 4.94 -0.40
C VAL A 155 38.11 3.93 0.51
N ASP A 156 38.97 4.42 1.40
CA ASP A 156 39.71 3.59 2.37
C ASP A 156 39.46 4.14 3.81
N PRO A 157 38.78 3.37 4.68
CA PRO A 157 38.19 2.03 4.43
C PRO A 157 36.97 2.11 3.48
N PRO A 158 36.60 1.01 2.79
CA PRO A 158 35.38 0.95 1.98
C PRO A 158 34.13 1.29 2.79
N GLU A 159 33.21 2.06 2.16
CA GLU A 159 31.99 2.51 2.80
C GLU A 159 30.77 1.95 2.12
N GLN A 160 29.73 1.68 2.93
CA GLN A 160 28.41 1.30 2.46
C GLN A 160 27.39 2.31 2.99
N TYR A 161 26.55 2.87 2.10
CA TYR A 161 25.57 3.86 2.48
C TYR A 161 24.37 3.89 1.54
N TRP A 162 23.24 4.39 2.06
CA TRP A 162 22.09 4.71 1.25
C TRP A 162 22.23 6.13 0.69
N ARG A 163 22.32 6.23 -0.65
CA ARG A 163 22.25 7.53 -1.32
C ARG A 163 20.79 7.87 -1.57
N LEU A 164 20.30 8.93 -0.93
CA LEU A 164 18.96 9.42 -1.10
C LEU A 164 18.88 10.33 -2.34
N GLY A 165 17.87 10.09 -3.18
CA GLY A 165 17.50 10.97 -4.29
C GLY A 165 16.72 12.22 -3.83
N PRO A 166 16.12 12.99 -4.76
CA PRO A 166 15.40 14.22 -4.45
C PRO A 166 14.08 13.94 -3.71
N TYR A 167 14.18 13.67 -2.43
CA TYR A 167 13.08 13.21 -1.56
C TYR A 167 11.90 14.19 -1.45
N LEU A 168 12.15 15.50 -1.53
CA LEU A 168 11.09 16.52 -1.36
C LEU A 168 10.29 16.77 -2.63
N ASP A 169 10.76 16.30 -3.76
CA ASP A 169 10.10 16.51 -5.06
C ASP A 169 8.96 15.48 -5.23
N GLU A 170 7.78 15.94 -5.62
CA GLU A 170 6.74 15.03 -6.09
C GLU A 170 7.03 14.68 -7.54
N VAL A 171 7.36 13.42 -7.80
CA VAL A 171 7.85 12.97 -9.11
C VAL A 171 7.14 11.70 -9.54
N GLU A 172 6.76 11.68 -10.81
CA GLU A 172 6.29 10.48 -11.50
C GLU A 172 7.47 9.72 -12.10
N THR A 173 7.52 8.41 -11.84
CA THR A 173 8.44 7.48 -12.51
C THR A 173 7.68 6.32 -13.11
N VAL A 174 8.21 5.76 -14.19
CA VAL A 174 7.78 4.47 -14.72
C VAL A 174 8.98 3.54 -14.61
N GLU A 175 8.83 2.51 -13.81
CA GLU A 175 9.90 1.57 -13.50
C GLU A 175 9.64 0.22 -14.17
N GLU A 176 10.66 -0.35 -14.79
CA GLU A 176 10.62 -1.73 -15.23
C GLU A 176 10.93 -2.62 -14.02
N VAL A 177 9.87 -3.11 -13.37
CA VAL A 177 9.97 -3.91 -12.14
C VAL A 177 10.32 -5.37 -12.41
N GLU A 178 10.03 -5.83 -13.61
CA GLU A 178 10.42 -7.12 -14.17
C GLU A 178 10.51 -6.96 -15.70
N LEU A 179 11.20 -7.84 -16.39
CA LEU A 179 11.39 -7.76 -17.84
C LEU A 179 10.05 -7.60 -18.59
N GLY A 180 9.84 -6.45 -19.20
CA GLY A 180 8.63 -6.10 -19.93
C GLY A 180 7.45 -5.67 -19.04
N VAL A 181 7.61 -5.60 -17.73
CA VAL A 181 6.58 -5.15 -16.79
C VAL A 181 6.91 -3.75 -16.30
N HIS A 182 6.13 -2.77 -16.72
CA HIS A 182 6.32 -1.38 -16.38
C HIS A 182 5.25 -0.94 -15.39
N VAL A 183 5.66 -0.40 -14.25
CA VAL A 183 4.76 0.12 -13.21
C VAL A 183 5.04 1.60 -12.99
N ARG A 184 3.99 2.38 -12.92
CA ARG A 184 4.05 3.82 -12.65
C ARG A 184 3.97 4.06 -11.16
N PHE A 185 4.95 4.79 -10.64
CA PHE A 185 4.99 5.26 -9.27
C PHE A 185 4.93 6.79 -9.20
N LEU A 186 4.29 7.28 -8.15
CA LEU A 186 4.22 8.69 -7.81
C LEU A 186 4.91 8.87 -6.47
N HIS A 187 6.19 9.22 -6.53
CA HIS A 187 6.91 9.56 -5.30
C HIS A 187 6.33 10.81 -4.67
N ARG A 188 6.10 10.73 -3.37
CA ARG A 188 5.69 11.86 -2.51
C ARG A 188 6.40 11.76 -1.18
N PRO A 189 6.91 12.86 -0.63
CA PRO A 189 7.50 12.85 0.71
C PRO A 189 6.46 12.47 1.76
N LEU A 190 6.89 11.88 2.86
CA LEU A 190 6.00 11.48 3.96
C LEU A 190 5.10 12.62 4.45
N SER A 191 5.63 13.84 4.50
CA SER A 191 4.87 15.03 4.89
C SER A 191 3.64 15.28 4.02
N ARG A 192 3.67 14.88 2.75
CA ARG A 192 2.54 15.02 1.84
C ARG A 192 1.34 14.18 2.28
N TYR A 193 1.59 12.93 2.66
CA TYR A 193 0.54 12.04 3.20
C TYR A 193 0.05 12.50 4.56
N VAL A 194 0.97 12.81 5.48
CA VAL A 194 0.64 13.29 6.84
C VAL A 194 -0.25 14.53 6.80
N ASN A 195 0.11 15.51 5.96
CA ASN A 195 -0.66 16.76 5.86
C ASN A 195 -2.03 16.54 5.20
N ALA A 196 -2.13 15.67 4.19
CA ALA A 196 -3.40 15.35 3.57
C ALA A 196 -4.35 14.61 4.53
N LEU A 197 -3.83 13.65 5.32
CA LEU A 197 -4.59 12.99 6.38
C LEU A 197 -5.12 14.01 7.41
N ALA A 198 -4.24 14.87 7.93
CA ALA A 198 -4.60 15.88 8.91
C ALA A 198 -5.65 16.88 8.38
N ALA A 199 -5.51 17.33 7.14
CA ALA A 199 -6.45 18.25 6.49
C ALA A 199 -7.87 17.67 6.36
N ASN A 200 -7.99 16.33 6.35
CA ASN A 200 -9.27 15.61 6.25
C ASN A 200 -9.76 15.03 7.59
N GLY A 201 -9.20 15.48 8.72
CA GLY A 201 -9.63 15.03 10.06
C GLY A 201 -9.24 13.58 10.37
N LEU A 202 -8.24 13.04 9.71
CA LEU A 202 -7.64 11.75 9.97
C LEU A 202 -6.38 11.94 10.83
N ALA A 203 -6.53 11.88 12.15
CA ALA A 203 -5.43 12.03 13.10
C ALA A 203 -4.59 10.76 13.18
N ILE A 204 -3.29 10.84 12.90
CA ILE A 204 -2.38 9.70 13.00
C ILE A 204 -2.22 9.32 14.48
N GLU A 205 -2.51 8.06 14.81
CA GLU A 205 -2.36 7.48 16.15
C GLU A 205 -1.16 6.54 16.25
N HIS A 206 -0.78 5.96 15.11
CA HIS A 206 0.32 4.99 15.07
C HIS A 206 1.04 5.06 13.74
N MET A 207 2.36 4.94 13.79
CA MET A 207 3.23 4.80 12.63
C MET A 207 4.17 3.63 12.89
N ALA A 208 4.31 2.74 11.92
CA ALA A 208 5.27 1.64 11.97
C ALA A 208 6.14 1.62 10.73
N GLU A 209 7.43 1.41 10.96
CA GLU A 209 8.49 1.26 9.95
C GLU A 209 9.22 -0.05 10.24
N PRO A 210 8.62 -1.20 9.88
CA PRO A 210 9.19 -2.49 10.22
C PRO A 210 10.43 -2.79 9.35
N ALA A 211 11.39 -3.51 9.92
CA ALA A 211 12.49 -4.07 9.15
C ALA A 211 11.96 -5.09 8.12
N PRO A 212 12.62 -5.23 6.95
CA PRO A 212 12.24 -6.24 5.97
C PRO A 212 12.21 -7.65 6.59
N PRO A 213 11.21 -8.48 6.26
CA PRO A 213 11.09 -9.81 6.86
C PRO A 213 12.15 -10.79 6.35
N PRO A 214 12.49 -11.83 7.14
CA PRO A 214 13.54 -12.78 6.79
C PRO A 214 13.35 -13.47 5.44
N GLY A 215 12.13 -13.85 5.08
CA GLY A 215 11.83 -14.49 3.80
C GLY A 215 12.08 -13.55 2.61
N PHE A 216 11.80 -12.25 2.75
CA PHE A 216 12.16 -11.26 1.74
C PHE A 216 13.69 -11.16 1.58
N LEU A 217 14.43 -11.02 2.68
CA LEU A 217 15.90 -10.92 2.65
C LEU A 217 16.56 -12.18 2.06
N ALA A 218 15.98 -13.35 2.31
CA ALA A 218 16.47 -14.61 1.72
C ALA A 218 16.28 -14.65 0.20
N ARG A 219 15.22 -14.05 -0.32
CA ARG A 219 14.96 -13.94 -1.78
C ARG A 219 15.76 -12.83 -2.45
N ALA A 220 16.04 -11.77 -1.73
CA ALA A 220 16.71 -10.59 -2.23
C ALA A 220 18.02 -10.31 -1.44
N PRO A 221 19.04 -11.19 -1.59
CA PRO A 221 20.26 -11.07 -0.79
C PRO A 221 21.01 -9.75 -0.98
N GLY A 222 20.81 -9.07 -2.12
CA GLY A 222 21.33 -7.71 -2.35
C GLY A 222 20.74 -6.66 -1.41
N TYR A 223 19.59 -6.93 -0.76
CA TYR A 223 19.01 -6.06 0.26
C TYR A 223 19.48 -6.35 1.69
N ALA A 224 20.24 -7.43 1.91
CA ALA A 224 20.67 -7.80 3.25
C ALA A 224 21.50 -6.68 3.92
N ALA A 225 22.34 -5.99 3.15
CA ALA A 225 23.11 -4.85 3.62
C ALA A 225 22.24 -3.62 3.96
N SER A 226 21.09 -3.47 3.32
CA SER A 226 20.14 -2.37 3.55
C SER A 226 18.98 -2.75 4.49
N ALA A 227 19.07 -3.88 5.19
CA ALA A 227 18.01 -4.35 6.11
C ALA A 227 17.70 -3.40 7.28
N ALA A 228 18.57 -2.42 7.55
CA ALA A 228 18.33 -1.36 8.51
C ALA A 228 17.42 -0.22 8.00
N PHE A 229 17.05 -0.24 6.70
CA PHE A 229 16.19 0.76 6.10
C PHE A 229 14.78 0.18 5.91
N PRO A 230 13.73 0.92 6.31
CA PRO A 230 12.36 0.43 6.20
C PRO A 230 11.91 0.42 4.74
N ARG A 231 11.33 -0.70 4.30
CA ARG A 231 10.69 -0.82 2.98
C ARG A 231 9.21 -0.48 3.04
N LEU A 232 8.58 -0.83 4.15
CA LEU A 232 7.17 -0.65 4.40
C LEU A 232 6.94 0.47 5.43
N LEU A 233 5.92 1.27 5.17
CA LEU A 233 5.40 2.25 6.11
C LEU A 233 3.92 1.93 6.37
N LEU A 234 3.53 1.85 7.64
CA LEU A 234 2.13 1.85 8.05
C LEU A 234 1.80 3.15 8.78
N LEU A 235 0.76 3.85 8.34
CA LEU A 235 0.13 4.93 9.07
C LEU A 235 -1.29 4.50 9.47
N ARG A 236 -1.56 4.37 10.78
CA ARG A 236 -2.92 4.24 11.28
C ARG A 236 -3.41 5.59 11.77
N SER A 237 -4.51 6.03 11.21
CA SER A 237 -5.18 7.26 11.60
C SER A 237 -6.62 6.99 12.05
N ARG A 238 -7.14 7.88 12.90
CA ARG A 238 -8.53 7.88 13.36
C ARG A 238 -9.26 9.08 12.83
N ARG A 239 -10.49 8.88 12.35
CA ARG A 239 -11.35 10.00 11.97
C ARG A 239 -11.89 10.72 13.22
N THR A 240 -11.65 12.01 13.32
CA THR A 240 -11.96 12.82 14.51
C THR A 240 -13.25 13.64 14.38
N ALA A 241 -13.71 13.92 13.16
CA ALA A 241 -14.92 14.72 12.90
C ALA A 241 -15.61 14.34 11.57
#